data_fd7ca37e41d3226b2af41379ec16563b
#
_entry.id   fd7ca37e41d3226b2af41379ec16563b
#
_cell.length_a   1.000
_cell.length_b   1.000
_cell.length_c   1.000
_cell.angle_alpha   90.00
_cell.angle_beta   90.00
_cell.angle_gamma   90.00
#
_symmetry.space_group_name_H-M   'P 1'
#
loop_
_entity.id
_entity.type
_entity.pdbx_description
1 polymer ?
#
loop_
_entity_poly.entity_id
_entity_poly.type
_entity_poly.pdbx_seq_one_letter_code
_entity_poly.pdbx_strand_id
1 'polypeptide(L)'
;MPAFAHDLNARPAHAALDATLALQRAAYLAHPVPSLAERRRDLLALQRYIREQKAALCEAISADYGNRSHHETLLAEIFPAIDGIDHVLQHLKKWMRPQRRSVDWRNFPGARNRVIPQPLGVVGVIVPWNFPVNLSLVPLSYIFAAGNRAMVKMSENSRHLAQLLIEKMPAYFPPEKLQFFDEAGGV
;
A
#
# COMPACT_ATOMS: atom_id res chain seq x y z
N MET A 1 -0.13 -8.16 -39.03
CA MET A 1 0.45 -8.02 -37.71
C MET A 1 -0.09 -9.15 -36.85
N PRO A 2 0.72 -10.08 -36.34
CA PRO A 2 0.23 -11.12 -35.47
C PRO A 2 -0.13 -10.52 -34.11
N ALA A 3 -1.35 -10.76 -33.67
CA ALA A 3 -1.84 -10.44 -32.33
C ALA A 3 -1.00 -11.23 -31.32
N PHE A 4 -0.33 -10.53 -30.41
CA PHE A 4 0.28 -11.14 -29.22
C PHE A 4 -0.84 -11.60 -28.30
N ALA A 5 -1.36 -12.80 -28.53
CA ALA A 5 -2.12 -13.54 -27.55
C ALA A 5 -1.12 -13.97 -26.46
N HIS A 6 -0.94 -13.15 -25.42
CA HIS A 6 -0.25 -13.60 -24.23
C HIS A 6 -1.09 -14.72 -23.60
N ASP A 7 -0.54 -15.92 -23.58
CA ASP A 7 -1.07 -17.04 -22.86
C ASP A 7 -1.00 -16.74 -21.35
N LEU A 8 -2.08 -16.18 -20.81
CA LEU A 8 -2.21 -15.74 -19.42
C LEU A 8 -2.31 -16.92 -18.43
N ASN A 9 -2.24 -18.16 -18.90
CA ASN A 9 -2.68 -19.33 -18.14
C ASN A 9 -1.58 -20.22 -17.52
N ALA A 10 -0.30 -19.85 -17.54
CA ALA A 10 0.71 -20.87 -17.24
C ALA A 10 1.92 -20.46 -16.38
N ARG A 11 1.80 -19.49 -15.44
CA ARG A 11 2.93 -19.25 -14.52
C ARG A 11 2.49 -19.40 -13.06
N PRO A 12 3.20 -20.20 -12.23
CA PRO A 12 2.90 -20.36 -10.79
C PRO A 12 2.78 -19.04 -10.04
N ALA A 13 3.52 -18.02 -10.48
CA ALA A 13 3.49 -16.67 -9.94
C ALA A 13 2.13 -15.98 -10.14
N HIS A 14 1.46 -16.17 -11.27
CA HIS A 14 0.12 -15.63 -11.51
C HIS A 14 -0.92 -16.27 -10.59
N ALA A 15 -0.81 -17.57 -10.32
CA ALA A 15 -1.71 -18.26 -9.39
C ALA A 15 -1.63 -17.67 -7.96
N ALA A 16 -0.43 -17.31 -7.49
CA ALA A 16 -0.26 -16.67 -6.18
C ALA A 16 -0.86 -15.26 -6.13
N LEU A 17 -0.69 -14.47 -7.21
CA LEU A 17 -1.30 -13.15 -7.35
C LEU A 17 -2.83 -13.25 -7.36
N ASP A 18 -3.40 -14.16 -8.15
CA ASP A 18 -4.84 -14.37 -8.26
C ASP A 18 -5.45 -14.85 -6.94
N ALA A 19 -4.79 -15.77 -6.26
CA ALA A 19 -5.21 -16.27 -4.95
C ALA A 19 -5.22 -15.14 -3.90
N THR A 20 -4.17 -14.30 -3.88
CA THR A 20 -4.10 -13.16 -2.97
C THR A 20 -5.16 -12.11 -3.30
N LEU A 21 -5.38 -11.82 -4.58
CA LEU A 21 -6.42 -10.90 -5.02
C LEU A 21 -7.82 -11.39 -4.61
N ALA A 22 -8.09 -12.68 -4.79
CA ALA A 22 -9.37 -13.29 -4.37
C ALA A 22 -9.55 -13.21 -2.85
N LEU A 23 -8.51 -13.53 -2.07
CA LEU A 23 -8.50 -13.42 -0.61
C LEU A 23 -8.78 -11.98 -0.15
N GLN A 24 -8.06 -11.01 -0.69
CA GLN A 24 -8.21 -9.59 -0.33
C GLN A 24 -9.58 -9.04 -0.76
N ARG A 25 -10.10 -9.44 -1.92
CA ARG A 25 -11.46 -9.07 -2.36
C ARG A 25 -12.54 -9.64 -1.44
N ALA A 26 -12.44 -10.91 -1.07
CA ALA A 26 -13.38 -11.53 -0.15
C ALA A 26 -13.39 -10.82 1.21
N ALA A 27 -12.21 -10.52 1.75
CA ALA A 27 -12.06 -9.78 3.00
C ALA A 27 -12.56 -8.33 2.90
N TYR A 28 -12.40 -7.67 1.73
CA TYR A 28 -12.99 -6.35 1.49
C TYR A 28 -14.51 -6.42 1.47
N LEU A 29 -15.11 -7.38 0.76
CA LEU A 29 -16.55 -7.50 0.67
C LEU A 29 -17.20 -7.84 2.03
N ALA A 30 -16.50 -8.58 2.88
CA ALA A 30 -16.95 -8.86 4.24
C ALA A 30 -16.91 -7.62 5.15
N HIS A 31 -15.97 -6.69 4.93
CA HIS A 31 -15.80 -5.46 5.72
C HIS A 31 -15.36 -4.28 4.84
N PRO A 32 -16.27 -3.69 4.04
CA PRO A 32 -15.90 -2.75 2.98
C PRO A 32 -15.51 -1.35 3.47
N VAL A 33 -15.96 -0.93 4.66
CA VAL A 33 -15.72 0.43 5.19
C VAL A 33 -15.10 0.35 6.58
N PRO A 34 -13.76 0.20 6.69
CA PRO A 34 -13.10 0.21 7.99
C PRO A 34 -13.30 1.54 8.71
N SER A 35 -13.45 1.46 10.03
CA SER A 35 -13.60 2.62 10.92
C SER A 35 -12.33 3.48 10.97
N LEU A 36 -12.44 4.69 11.52
CA LEU A 36 -11.28 5.55 11.80
C LEU A 36 -10.25 4.85 12.71
N ALA A 37 -10.73 4.11 13.71
CA ALA A 37 -9.85 3.40 14.65
C ALA A 37 -9.03 2.30 13.95
N GLU A 38 -9.65 1.53 13.06
CA GLU A 38 -8.99 0.49 12.28
C GLU A 38 -7.94 1.07 11.34
N ARG A 39 -8.28 2.13 10.59
CA ARG A 39 -7.32 2.80 9.68
C ARG A 39 -6.14 3.39 10.45
N ARG A 40 -6.37 3.98 11.63
CA ARG A 40 -5.30 4.45 12.51
C ARG A 40 -4.41 3.32 13.00
N ARG A 41 -4.99 2.18 13.38
CA ARG A 41 -4.24 0.99 13.80
C ARG A 41 -3.33 0.48 12.69
N ASP A 42 -3.83 0.42 11.45
CA ASP A 42 -3.04 0.01 10.28
C ASP A 42 -1.88 0.98 10.02
N LEU A 43 -2.12 2.28 10.08
CA LEU A 43 -1.07 3.31 9.92
C LEU A 43 -0.01 3.23 11.01
N LEU A 44 -0.41 3.03 12.26
CA LEU A 44 0.51 2.88 13.39
C LEU A 44 1.31 1.57 13.30
N ALA A 45 0.72 0.49 12.78
CA ALA A 45 1.42 -0.76 12.52
C ALA A 45 2.48 -0.58 11.42
N LEU A 46 2.17 0.15 10.35
CA LEU A 46 3.12 0.48 9.29
C LEU A 46 4.29 1.34 9.83
N GLN A 47 3.98 2.36 10.62
CA GLN A 47 5.01 3.20 11.25
C GLN A 47 5.90 2.41 12.20
N ARG A 48 5.30 1.52 13.01
CA ARG A 48 6.04 0.62 13.90
C ARG A 48 6.99 -0.29 13.12
N TYR A 49 6.52 -0.90 12.03
CA TYR A 49 7.38 -1.69 11.14
C TYR A 49 8.62 -0.90 10.70
N ILE A 50 8.42 0.31 10.17
CA ILE A 50 9.53 1.15 9.69
C ILE A 50 10.53 1.45 10.81
N ARG A 51 10.05 1.79 12.00
CA ARG A 51 10.90 2.10 13.16
C ARG A 51 11.68 0.90 13.66
N GLU A 52 11.03 -0.26 13.78
CA GLU A 52 11.63 -1.49 14.29
C GLU A 52 12.61 -2.10 13.28
N GLN A 53 12.31 -2.02 11.97
CA GLN A 53 13.15 -2.60 10.91
C GLN A 53 14.12 -1.59 10.26
N LYS A 54 14.26 -0.40 10.82
CA LYS A 54 15.08 0.69 10.26
C LYS A 54 16.48 0.25 9.84
N ALA A 55 17.20 -0.46 10.69
CA ALA A 55 18.56 -0.93 10.41
C ALA A 55 18.54 -1.98 9.27
N ALA A 56 17.65 -2.95 9.33
CA ALA A 56 17.52 -3.99 8.31
C ALA A 56 17.12 -3.41 6.94
N LEU A 57 16.28 -2.38 6.91
CA LEU A 57 15.93 -1.67 5.67
C LEU A 57 17.16 -0.97 5.07
N CYS A 58 17.99 -0.32 5.88
CA CYS A 58 19.24 0.31 5.40
C CYS A 58 20.22 -0.73 4.85
N GLU A 59 20.40 -1.85 5.55
CA GLU A 59 21.28 -2.94 5.10
C GLU A 59 20.79 -3.55 3.77
N ALA A 60 19.49 -3.84 3.66
CA ALA A 60 18.92 -4.40 2.45
C ALA A 60 19.13 -3.48 1.24
N ILE A 61 18.87 -2.18 1.40
CA ILE A 61 19.11 -1.17 0.36
C ILE A 61 20.60 -1.08 0.02
N SER A 62 21.48 -1.06 1.02
CA SER A 62 22.92 -1.04 0.78
C SER A 62 23.38 -2.26 -0.03
N ALA A 63 22.83 -3.43 0.25
CA ALA A 63 23.13 -4.66 -0.49
C ALA A 63 22.60 -4.62 -1.93
N ASP A 64 21.37 -4.11 -2.16
CA ASP A 64 20.77 -4.01 -3.49
C ASP A 64 21.52 -3.01 -4.40
N TYR A 65 22.07 -1.93 -3.82
CA TYR A 65 22.76 -0.87 -4.58
C TYR A 65 24.29 -0.95 -4.56
N GLY A 66 24.86 -1.98 -3.95
CA GLY A 66 26.32 -2.10 -3.86
C GLY A 66 26.95 -0.95 -3.08
N ASN A 67 26.60 -0.82 -1.79
CA ASN A 67 27.13 0.17 -0.83
C ASN A 67 26.46 1.56 -0.84
N ARG A 68 25.16 1.66 -1.04
CA ARG A 68 24.44 2.91 -0.80
C ARG A 68 24.55 3.30 0.67
N SER A 69 24.82 4.60 0.92
CA SER A 69 24.97 5.13 2.27
C SER A 69 23.70 4.92 3.11
N HIS A 70 23.85 4.40 4.33
CA HIS A 70 22.76 4.32 5.30
C HIS A 70 22.17 5.71 5.64
N HIS A 71 22.99 6.75 5.68
CA HIS A 71 22.51 8.11 5.91
C HIS A 71 21.60 8.61 4.79
N GLU A 72 21.92 8.27 3.54
CA GLU A 72 21.08 8.60 2.40
C GLU A 72 19.74 7.86 2.49
N THR A 73 19.74 6.56 2.78
CA THR A 73 18.52 5.77 2.97
C THR A 73 17.67 6.33 4.12
N LEU A 74 18.29 6.68 5.23
CA LEU A 74 17.60 7.28 6.37
C LEU A 74 16.93 8.61 6.01
N LEU A 75 17.66 9.50 5.32
CA LEU A 75 17.18 10.85 5.02
C LEU A 75 16.20 10.88 3.85
N ALA A 76 16.45 10.09 2.80
CA ALA A 76 15.67 10.15 1.57
C ALA A 76 14.49 9.18 1.54
N GLU A 77 14.49 8.12 2.37
CA GLU A 77 13.44 7.10 2.34
C GLU A 77 12.74 6.90 3.68
N ILE A 78 13.51 6.62 4.75
CA ILE A 78 12.92 6.27 6.06
C ILE A 78 12.25 7.47 6.71
N PHE A 79 12.94 8.61 6.80
CA PHE A 79 12.40 9.82 7.41
C PHE A 79 11.14 10.33 6.68
N PRO A 80 11.14 10.49 5.34
CA PRO A 80 9.94 10.92 4.63
C PRO A 80 8.77 9.94 4.76
N ALA A 81 9.03 8.63 4.85
CA ALA A 81 7.97 7.65 5.05
C ALA A 81 7.31 7.78 6.42
N ILE A 82 8.09 8.01 7.49
CA ILE A 82 7.56 8.22 8.85
C ILE A 82 6.78 9.54 8.91
N ASP A 83 7.36 10.64 8.39
CA ASP A 83 6.73 11.96 8.37
C ASP A 83 5.42 11.94 7.57
N GLY A 84 5.41 11.27 6.42
CA GLY A 84 4.20 11.06 5.62
C GLY A 84 3.10 10.32 6.39
N ILE A 85 3.43 9.28 7.16
CA ILE A 85 2.45 8.58 8.00
C ILE A 85 1.93 9.49 9.11
N ASP A 86 2.79 10.27 9.76
CA ASP A 86 2.39 11.23 10.79
C ASP A 86 1.43 12.29 10.22
N HIS A 87 1.72 12.82 9.03
CA HIS A 87 0.82 13.73 8.32
C HIS A 87 -0.54 13.09 8.04
N VAL A 88 -0.56 11.86 7.54
CA VAL A 88 -1.80 11.11 7.29
C VAL A 88 -2.61 10.92 8.57
N LEU A 89 -1.97 10.50 9.66
CA LEU A 89 -2.61 10.31 10.97
C LEU A 89 -3.26 11.57 11.52
N GLN A 90 -2.63 12.74 11.30
CA GLN A 90 -3.16 14.04 11.73
C GLN A 90 -4.41 14.45 10.93
N HIS A 91 -4.44 14.13 9.63
CA HIS A 91 -5.48 14.60 8.71
C HIS A 91 -6.60 13.58 8.47
N LEU A 92 -6.40 12.29 8.76
CA LEU A 92 -7.29 11.20 8.44
C LEU A 92 -8.74 11.43 8.84
N LYS A 93 -8.98 11.88 10.07
CA LYS A 93 -10.34 12.17 10.56
C LYS A 93 -11.05 13.23 9.71
N LYS A 94 -10.31 14.23 9.23
CA LYS A 94 -10.86 15.29 8.36
C LYS A 94 -11.16 14.74 6.96
N TRP A 95 -10.27 13.93 6.40
CA TRP A 95 -10.45 13.37 5.05
C TRP A 95 -11.60 12.37 4.96
N MET A 96 -11.89 11.66 6.03
CA MET A 96 -13.01 10.71 6.09
C MET A 96 -14.39 11.38 6.21
N ARG A 97 -14.47 12.70 6.46
CA ARG A 97 -15.75 13.37 6.66
C ARG A 97 -16.54 13.49 5.36
N PRO A 98 -17.84 13.18 5.37
CA PRO A 98 -18.72 13.52 4.27
C PRO A 98 -18.69 15.03 3.98
N GLN A 99 -18.58 15.39 2.72
CA GLN A 99 -18.56 16.78 2.27
C GLN A 99 -19.94 17.17 1.73
N ARG A 100 -20.53 18.23 2.23
CA ARG A 100 -21.77 18.78 1.68
C ARG A 100 -21.49 19.39 0.32
N ARG A 101 -22.44 19.26 -0.59
CA ARG A 101 -22.45 19.89 -1.92
C ARG A 101 -23.72 20.72 -2.08
N SER A 102 -23.66 21.69 -2.97
CA SER A 102 -24.83 22.53 -3.31
C SER A 102 -25.96 21.69 -3.89
N VAL A 103 -27.18 22.17 -3.64
CA VAL A 103 -28.41 21.61 -4.20
C VAL A 103 -29.17 22.76 -4.88
N ASP A 104 -29.73 22.52 -6.03
CA ASP A 104 -30.72 23.41 -6.61
C ASP A 104 -32.03 23.24 -5.82
N TRP A 105 -32.20 24.08 -4.80
CA TRP A 105 -33.33 24.01 -3.89
C TRP A 105 -34.68 24.39 -4.56
N ARG A 106 -34.63 25.05 -5.73
CA ARG A 106 -35.84 25.43 -6.48
C ARG A 106 -36.49 24.20 -7.11
N ASN A 107 -35.63 23.32 -7.69
CA ASN A 107 -36.09 22.10 -8.31
C ASN A 107 -36.19 20.92 -7.32
N PHE A 108 -35.38 20.95 -6.23
CA PHE A 108 -35.28 19.86 -5.24
C PHE A 108 -35.41 20.39 -3.80
N PRO A 109 -36.59 20.92 -3.40
CA PRO A 109 -36.77 21.48 -2.06
C PRO A 109 -36.58 20.40 -0.99
N GLY A 110 -35.78 20.67 0.05
CA GLY A 110 -35.48 19.74 1.13
C GLY A 110 -34.37 18.68 0.83
N ALA A 111 -33.87 18.63 -0.40
CA ALA A 111 -32.79 17.69 -0.76
C ALA A 111 -31.45 18.07 -0.12
N ARG A 112 -30.56 17.06 0.03
CA ARG A 112 -29.22 17.25 0.60
C ARG A 112 -28.22 16.41 -0.20
N ASN A 113 -27.21 17.07 -0.79
CA ASN A 113 -26.12 16.40 -1.51
C ASN A 113 -24.90 16.24 -0.62
N ARG A 114 -24.27 15.07 -0.71
CA ARG A 114 -23.02 14.75 0.01
C ARG A 114 -22.10 13.94 -0.88
N VAL A 115 -20.81 14.20 -0.78
CA VAL A 115 -19.75 13.32 -1.27
C VAL A 115 -19.20 12.55 -0.06
N ILE A 116 -19.24 11.25 -0.13
CA ILE A 116 -18.79 10.34 0.94
C ILE A 116 -17.56 9.59 0.42
N PRO A 117 -16.35 9.81 0.99
CA PRO A 117 -15.16 9.02 0.65
C PRO A 117 -15.36 7.55 1.05
N GLN A 118 -15.09 6.64 0.11
CA GLN A 118 -15.20 5.20 0.32
C GLN A 118 -13.96 4.47 -0.20
N PRO A 119 -13.58 3.31 0.40
CA PRO A 119 -12.53 2.47 -0.14
C PRO A 119 -12.89 1.93 -1.53
N LEU A 120 -11.87 1.72 -2.36
CA LEU A 120 -12.01 1.08 -3.67
C LEU A 120 -11.94 -0.45 -3.59
N GLY A 121 -11.30 -0.97 -2.54
CA GLY A 121 -11.10 -2.39 -2.34
C GLY A 121 -9.63 -2.79 -2.28
N VAL A 122 -9.12 -3.46 -3.30
CA VAL A 122 -7.73 -3.89 -3.40
C VAL A 122 -6.98 -2.97 -4.37
N VAL A 123 -5.84 -2.47 -3.94
CA VAL A 123 -4.96 -1.58 -4.72
C VAL A 123 -3.66 -2.29 -5.01
N GLY A 124 -3.28 -2.37 -6.29
CA GLY A 124 -1.96 -2.83 -6.72
C GLY A 124 -0.95 -1.67 -6.72
N VAL A 125 0.26 -1.95 -6.23
CA VAL A 125 1.39 -1.02 -6.27
C VAL A 125 2.54 -1.70 -7.01
N ILE A 126 3.08 -1.07 -8.05
CA ILE A 126 4.30 -1.50 -8.73
C ILE A 126 5.40 -0.53 -8.35
N VAL A 127 6.41 -1.03 -7.66
CA VAL A 127 7.46 -0.22 -7.05
C VAL A 127 8.66 -0.14 -8.00
N PRO A 128 9.13 1.08 -8.35
CA PRO A 128 10.36 1.25 -9.13
C PRO A 128 11.60 1.01 -8.26
N TRP A 129 12.76 0.97 -8.92
CA TRP A 129 14.03 0.61 -8.27
C TRP A 129 14.71 1.76 -7.52
N ASN A 130 14.44 3.03 -7.86
CA ASN A 130 15.28 4.17 -7.45
C ASN A 130 15.17 4.58 -5.97
N PHE A 131 13.97 4.50 -5.35
CA PHE A 131 13.72 4.75 -3.93
C PHE A 131 12.71 3.73 -3.38
N PRO A 132 13.08 2.44 -3.35
CA PRO A 132 12.08 1.37 -3.20
C PRO A 132 11.44 1.29 -1.81
N VAL A 133 12.09 1.77 -0.74
CA VAL A 133 11.47 1.85 0.59
C VAL A 133 10.40 2.94 0.60
N ASN A 134 10.75 4.15 0.16
CA ASN A 134 9.82 5.29 0.13
C ASN A 134 8.63 4.98 -0.80
N LEU A 135 8.91 4.51 -2.03
CA LEU A 135 7.91 4.30 -3.06
C LEU A 135 7.05 3.04 -2.85
N SER A 136 7.39 2.19 -1.89
CA SER A 136 6.52 1.11 -1.43
C SER A 136 5.70 1.53 -0.20
N LEU A 137 6.32 2.12 0.83
CA LEU A 137 5.69 2.33 2.12
C LEU A 137 4.87 3.63 2.20
N VAL A 138 5.26 4.70 1.50
CA VAL A 138 4.46 5.93 1.47
C VAL A 138 3.11 5.74 0.77
N PRO A 139 3.00 5.12 -0.41
CA PRO A 139 1.70 4.80 -1.01
C PRO A 139 0.81 3.95 -0.10
N LEU A 140 1.39 2.99 0.64
CA LEU A 140 0.64 2.17 1.60
C LEU A 140 -0.03 3.01 2.68
N SER A 141 0.59 4.11 3.13
CA SER A 141 -0.02 5.00 4.12
C SER A 141 -1.34 5.60 3.61
N TYR A 142 -1.39 6.04 2.36
CA TYR A 142 -2.61 6.58 1.73
C TYR A 142 -3.63 5.49 1.40
N ILE A 143 -3.18 4.31 0.98
CA ILE A 143 -4.03 3.14 0.73
C ILE A 143 -4.76 2.73 2.01
N PHE A 144 -4.05 2.65 3.14
CA PHE A 144 -4.64 2.31 4.43
C PHE A 144 -5.50 3.44 5.00
N ALA A 145 -5.09 4.71 4.81
CA ALA A 145 -5.92 5.87 5.15
C ALA A 145 -7.26 5.87 4.41
N ALA A 146 -7.26 5.50 3.14
CA ALA A 146 -8.48 5.34 2.35
C ALA A 146 -9.30 4.11 2.74
N GLY A 147 -8.74 3.19 3.55
CA GLY A 147 -9.41 1.96 4.01
C GLY A 147 -9.27 0.78 3.06
N ASN A 148 -8.35 0.86 2.10
CA ASN A 148 -8.09 -0.18 1.12
C ASN A 148 -7.16 -1.29 1.66
N ARG A 149 -7.01 -2.33 0.86
CA ARG A 149 -6.04 -3.43 0.97
C ARG A 149 -5.00 -3.28 -0.11
N ALA A 150 -3.83 -3.89 0.04
CA ALA A 150 -2.75 -3.68 -0.91
C ALA A 150 -2.04 -4.97 -1.32
N MET A 151 -1.71 -5.03 -2.60
CA MET A 151 -0.77 -5.97 -3.21
C MET A 151 0.39 -5.16 -3.77
N VAL A 152 1.61 -5.46 -3.37
CA VAL A 152 2.79 -4.66 -3.71
C VAL A 152 3.80 -5.53 -4.45
N LYS A 153 4.07 -5.22 -5.71
CA LYS A 153 5.13 -5.84 -6.50
C LYS A 153 6.39 -5.01 -6.40
N MET A 154 7.47 -5.63 -5.91
CA MET A 154 8.78 -4.98 -5.82
C MET A 154 9.53 -5.03 -7.15
N SER A 155 10.51 -4.15 -7.32
CA SER A 155 11.41 -4.16 -8.48
C SER A 155 12.38 -5.32 -8.42
N GLU A 156 12.76 -5.86 -9.58
CA GLU A 156 13.80 -6.87 -9.73
C GLU A 156 15.19 -6.43 -9.22
N ASN A 157 15.43 -5.11 -9.18
CA ASN A 157 16.67 -4.52 -8.67
C ASN A 157 16.66 -4.31 -7.15
N SER A 158 15.61 -4.71 -6.44
CA SER A 158 15.46 -4.53 -4.99
C SER A 158 15.20 -5.87 -4.30
N ARG A 159 16.04 -6.87 -4.59
CA ARG A 159 15.86 -8.27 -4.16
C ARG A 159 15.96 -8.46 -2.65
N HIS A 160 17.01 -7.89 -2.03
CA HIS A 160 17.20 -7.99 -0.58
C HIS A 160 16.09 -7.28 0.17
N LEU A 161 15.67 -6.10 -0.31
CA LEU A 161 14.53 -5.40 0.25
C LEU A 161 13.23 -6.18 0.06
N ALA A 162 12.98 -6.74 -1.12
CA ALA A 162 11.79 -7.55 -1.37
C ALA A 162 11.70 -8.75 -0.42
N GLN A 163 12.81 -9.49 -0.24
CA GLN A 163 12.88 -10.61 0.70
C GLN A 163 12.60 -10.17 2.14
N LEU A 164 13.20 -9.06 2.58
CA LEU A 164 12.96 -8.50 3.93
C LEU A 164 11.48 -8.16 4.14
N LEU A 165 10.85 -7.50 3.15
CA LEU A 165 9.44 -7.11 3.22
C LEU A 165 8.52 -8.35 3.24
N ILE A 166 8.77 -9.34 2.39
CA ILE A 166 8.01 -10.60 2.33
C ILE A 166 8.13 -11.37 3.65
N GLU A 167 9.33 -11.42 4.24
CA GLU A 167 9.57 -12.17 5.49
C GLU A 167 9.00 -11.46 6.73
N LYS A 168 9.18 -10.15 6.86
CA LYS A 168 8.89 -9.44 8.11
C LYS A 168 7.50 -8.82 8.16
N MET A 169 6.93 -8.42 7.01
CA MET A 169 5.64 -7.72 6.99
C MET A 169 4.46 -8.56 7.51
N PRO A 170 4.41 -9.89 7.34
CA PRO A 170 3.34 -10.72 7.89
C PRO A 170 3.17 -10.66 9.41
N ALA A 171 4.21 -10.27 10.16
CA ALA A 171 4.10 -10.04 11.61
C ALA A 171 3.29 -8.78 11.97
N TYR A 172 3.04 -7.89 11.02
CA TYR A 172 2.33 -6.62 11.21
C TYR A 172 0.98 -6.60 10.50
N PHE A 173 0.88 -7.27 9.36
CA PHE A 173 -0.33 -7.31 8.53
C PHE A 173 -0.59 -8.73 8.03
N PRO A 174 -1.83 -9.21 8.14
CA PRO A 174 -2.20 -10.48 7.55
C PRO A 174 -2.31 -10.36 6.00
N PRO A 175 -2.17 -11.46 5.25
CA PRO A 175 -2.14 -11.45 3.77
C PRO A 175 -3.42 -10.89 3.14
N GLU A 176 -4.56 -11.02 3.80
CA GLU A 176 -5.80 -10.40 3.36
C GLU A 176 -5.80 -8.86 3.48
N LYS A 177 -4.80 -8.25 4.14
CA LYS A 177 -4.63 -6.80 4.24
C LYS A 177 -3.51 -6.29 3.36
N LEU A 178 -2.34 -6.93 3.42
CA LEU A 178 -1.13 -6.53 2.70
C LEU A 178 -0.32 -7.75 2.30
N GLN A 179 0.07 -7.81 1.02
CA GLN A 179 0.99 -8.82 0.53
C GLN A 179 2.03 -8.18 -0.38
N PHE A 180 3.30 -8.52 -0.15
CA PHE A 180 4.42 -8.18 -1.02
C PHE A 180 4.76 -9.35 -1.94
N PHE A 181 5.21 -9.02 -3.14
CA PHE A 181 5.67 -9.94 -4.16
C PHE A 181 7.02 -9.49 -4.69
N ASP A 182 7.88 -10.44 -4.98
CA ASP A 182 9.12 -10.23 -5.71
C ASP A 182 8.88 -10.14 -7.23
N GLU A 183 9.97 -10.15 -8.01
CA GLU A 183 9.93 -10.11 -9.47
C GLU A 183 9.26 -11.33 -10.12
N ALA A 184 9.23 -12.47 -9.42
CA ALA A 184 8.66 -13.71 -9.95
C ALA A 184 7.15 -13.60 -10.23
N GLY A 185 6.49 -12.60 -9.65
CA GLY A 185 5.13 -12.20 -10.00
C GLY A 185 4.97 -11.52 -11.36
N GLY A 186 6.02 -11.40 -12.11
CA GLY A 186 6.23 -11.12 -13.52
C GLY A 186 5.49 -9.96 -14.18
N VAL A 187 6.12 -9.31 -15.10
CA VAL A 187 5.53 -8.78 -16.34
C VAL A 187 6.07 -9.60 -17.47
#